data_029bebbbe30ee2be3583e7574ffc3aeb
#
_entry.id   029bebbbe30ee2be3583e7574ffc3aeb
#
_cell.length_a   1.000
_cell.length_b   1.000
_cell.length_c   1.000
_cell.angle_alpha   90.00
_cell.angle_beta   90.00
_cell.angle_gamma   90.00
#
_symmetry.space_group_name_H-M   'P 1'
#
loop_
_entity.id
_entity.type
_entity.pdbx_description
1 polymer ?
#
loop_
_entity_poly.entity_id
_entity_poly.type
_entity_poly.pdbx_seq_one_letter_code
_entity_poly.pdbx_strand_id
1 'polypeptide(L)'
;ISEKALEFGITDSKEGLKDAFLKREEEYTTGLQDGFAIPHAKTEYAKETAVFFVKCKNQLDWGTLDDTKVNYAFALIVPKEAAGNEHLMMISQLATNLLEDEFRDEVKSATDKSVLKEYILKNMKENN
;
A
#
# COMPACT_ATOMS: atom_id res chain seq x y z
N ILE A 1 2.97 9.43 -3.78
CA ILE A 1 1.90 8.48 -4.17
C ILE A 1 0.83 9.20 -4.99
N SER A 2 0.26 10.27 -4.47
CA SER A 2 -0.82 10.97 -5.14
C SER A 2 -0.38 11.58 -6.48
N GLU A 3 0.84 12.08 -6.58
CA GLU A 3 1.40 12.59 -7.82
C GLU A 3 1.55 11.48 -8.87
N LYS A 4 2.01 10.30 -8.46
CA LYS A 4 2.13 9.14 -9.35
C LYS A 4 0.76 8.64 -9.79
N ALA A 5 -0.21 8.65 -8.90
CA ALA A 5 -1.57 8.26 -9.23
C ALA A 5 -2.17 9.21 -10.28
N LEU A 6 -1.90 10.50 -10.18
CA LEU A 6 -2.32 11.48 -11.20
C LEU A 6 -1.63 11.19 -12.54
N GLU A 7 -0.32 10.94 -12.51
CA GLU A 7 0.48 10.63 -13.69
C GLU A 7 -0.03 9.39 -14.42
N PHE A 8 -0.42 8.34 -13.69
CA PHE A 8 -0.92 7.10 -14.28
C PHE A 8 -2.42 7.08 -14.55
N GLY A 9 -3.11 8.19 -14.34
CA GLY A 9 -4.54 8.28 -14.61
C GLY A 9 -5.44 7.58 -13.60
N ILE A 10 -4.91 7.25 -12.43
CA ILE A 10 -5.67 6.61 -11.34
C ILE A 10 -6.58 7.63 -10.64
N THR A 11 -6.17 8.88 -10.63
CA THR A 11 -6.96 9.98 -10.06
C THR A 11 -6.92 11.22 -10.96
N ASP A 12 -7.95 12.05 -10.88
CA ASP A 12 -7.97 13.40 -11.48
C ASP A 12 -7.64 14.45 -10.43
N SER A 13 -7.60 14.09 -9.15
CA SER A 13 -7.38 15.05 -8.06
C SER A 13 -6.30 14.55 -7.11
N LYS A 14 -5.09 15.03 -7.31
CA LYS A 14 -3.96 14.75 -6.45
C LYS A 14 -4.26 15.16 -4.99
N GLU A 15 -4.82 16.35 -4.81
CA GLU A 15 -5.13 16.87 -3.47
C GLU A 15 -6.23 16.08 -2.78
N GLY A 16 -7.29 15.72 -3.51
CA GLY A 16 -8.38 14.91 -2.97
C GLY A 16 -7.90 13.53 -2.52
N LEU A 17 -7.04 12.90 -3.33
CA LEU A 17 -6.50 11.59 -2.99
C LEU A 17 -5.58 11.68 -1.76
N LYS A 18 -4.72 12.69 -1.69
CA LYS A 18 -3.85 12.92 -0.55
C LYS A 18 -4.67 13.09 0.74
N ASP A 19 -5.71 13.89 0.70
CA ASP A 19 -6.59 14.12 1.85
C ASP A 19 -7.27 12.83 2.30
N ALA A 20 -7.68 11.98 1.35
CA ALA A 20 -8.29 10.70 1.66
C ALA A 20 -7.33 9.76 2.41
N PHE A 21 -6.06 9.72 1.99
CA PHE A 21 -5.03 8.95 2.71
C PHE A 21 -4.82 9.48 4.13
N LEU A 22 -4.70 10.79 4.28
CA LEU A 22 -4.47 11.41 5.59
C LEU A 22 -5.65 11.18 6.52
N LYS A 23 -6.87 11.31 6.01
CA LYS A 23 -8.08 11.09 6.78
C LYS A 23 -8.21 9.65 7.27
N ARG A 24 -7.85 8.68 6.42
CA ARG A 24 -7.84 7.26 6.81
C ARG A 24 -6.83 7.01 7.92
N GLU A 25 -5.64 7.62 7.82
CA GLU A 25 -4.59 7.45 8.82
C GLU A 25 -4.97 8.04 10.18
N GLU A 26 -5.76 9.11 10.20
CA GLU A 26 -6.28 9.72 11.42
C GLU A 26 -7.19 8.77 12.21
N GLU A 27 -7.88 7.85 11.54
CA GLU A 27 -8.77 6.89 12.21
C GLU A 27 -7.99 5.85 12.99
N TYR A 28 -6.92 5.33 12.40
CA TYR A 28 -6.04 4.35 13.02
C TYR A 28 -4.80 4.17 12.14
N THR A 29 -3.65 3.91 12.75
CA THR A 29 -2.41 3.78 11.97
C THR A 29 -2.48 2.62 10.98
N THR A 30 -1.92 2.84 9.78
CA THR A 30 -1.70 1.78 8.79
C THR A 30 -0.26 1.26 8.84
N GLY A 31 0.54 1.76 9.77
CA GLY A 31 1.90 1.26 10.02
C GLY A 31 1.85 -0.11 10.68
N LEU A 32 2.65 -1.04 10.17
CA LEU A 32 2.74 -2.41 10.68
C LEU A 32 4.05 -2.62 11.43
N GLN A 33 4.69 -3.76 11.21
CA GLN A 33 5.96 -4.09 11.83
C GLN A 33 7.11 -4.11 10.82
N ASP A 34 8.33 -4.13 11.31
CA ASP A 34 9.54 -4.27 10.50
C ASP A 34 9.68 -3.23 9.38
N GLY A 35 9.19 -2.01 9.63
CA GLY A 35 9.33 -0.90 8.69
C GLY A 35 8.32 -0.87 7.55
N PHE A 36 7.24 -1.65 7.64
CA PHE A 36 6.20 -1.72 6.62
C PHE A 36 4.94 -0.98 7.01
N ALA A 37 4.24 -0.44 6.02
CA ALA A 37 2.92 0.16 6.19
C ALA A 37 2.04 -0.19 4.99
N ILE A 38 0.73 -0.21 5.21
CA ILE A 38 -0.27 -0.39 4.15
C ILE A 38 -1.22 0.80 4.16
N PRO A 39 -0.76 2.00 3.74
CA PRO A 39 -1.67 3.12 3.62
C PRO A 39 -2.72 2.82 2.56
N HIS A 40 -3.97 3.15 2.84
CA HIS A 40 -5.04 2.86 1.89
C HIS A 40 -6.14 3.90 1.96
N ALA A 41 -6.79 4.12 0.83
CA ALA A 41 -7.89 5.05 0.71
C ALA A 41 -8.95 4.48 -0.23
N LYS A 42 -10.19 4.46 0.25
CA LYS A 42 -11.36 4.19 -0.57
C LYS A 42 -12.05 5.52 -0.77
N THR A 43 -12.04 6.03 -2.00
CA THR A 43 -12.42 7.42 -2.23
C THR A 43 -13.03 7.64 -3.61
N GLU A 44 -13.89 8.64 -3.70
CA GLU A 44 -14.46 9.10 -4.96
C GLU A 44 -13.42 9.70 -5.91
N TYR A 45 -12.24 10.04 -5.40
CA TYR A 45 -11.15 10.58 -6.21
C TYR A 45 -10.33 9.50 -6.92
N ALA A 46 -10.62 8.22 -6.68
CA ALA A 46 -9.98 7.11 -7.37
C ALA A 46 -10.83 6.66 -8.56
N LYS A 47 -10.20 6.51 -9.71
CA LYS A 47 -10.86 6.03 -10.92
C LYS A 47 -10.85 4.52 -11.04
N GLU A 48 -9.79 3.89 -10.54
CA GLU A 48 -9.64 2.44 -10.56
C GLU A 48 -8.83 1.99 -9.36
N THR A 49 -8.90 0.70 -9.05
CA THR A 49 -8.11 0.10 -7.97
C THR A 49 -6.64 0.00 -8.39
N ALA A 50 -5.75 0.44 -7.51
CA ALA A 50 -4.32 0.38 -7.76
C ALA A 50 -3.54 0.10 -6.48
N VAL A 51 -2.40 -0.57 -6.63
CA VAL A 51 -1.45 -0.80 -5.54
C VAL A 51 -0.10 -0.24 -5.97
N PHE A 52 0.46 0.65 -5.15
CA PHE A 52 1.80 1.18 -5.35
C PHE A 52 2.71 0.64 -4.26
N PHE A 53 3.84 0.06 -4.64
CA PHE A 53 4.89 -0.24 -3.69
C PHE A 53 5.87 0.94 -3.65
N VAL A 54 6.09 1.47 -2.45
CA VAL A 54 6.96 2.63 -2.23
C VAL A 54 8.10 2.24 -1.33
N LYS A 55 9.33 2.49 -1.79
CA LYS A 55 10.54 2.32 -1.00
C LYS A 55 11.04 3.72 -0.64
N CYS A 56 11.02 4.05 0.63
CA CYS A 56 11.35 5.39 1.10
C CYS A 56 12.86 5.57 1.19
N LYS A 57 13.38 6.71 0.74
CA LYS A 57 14.80 7.03 0.86
C LYS A 57 15.22 7.21 2.32
N ASN A 58 14.34 7.82 3.12
CA ASN A 58 14.54 8.06 4.54
C ASN A 58 13.44 7.38 5.33
N GLN A 59 13.78 6.93 6.53
CA GLN A 59 12.79 6.35 7.43
C GLN A 59 11.76 7.39 7.83
N LEU A 60 10.49 6.96 7.87
CA LEU A 60 9.39 7.84 8.24
C LEU A 60 8.86 7.49 9.63
N ASP A 61 8.63 8.52 10.41
CA ASP A 61 8.03 8.37 11.73
C ASP A 61 6.51 8.25 11.54
N TRP A 62 5.99 7.02 11.70
CA TRP A 62 4.62 6.69 11.28
C TRP A 62 3.70 6.23 12.43
N GLY A 63 4.28 5.84 13.57
CA GLY A 63 3.48 5.24 14.64
C GLY A 63 3.04 3.84 14.30
N THR A 64 4.01 2.94 14.09
CA THR A 64 3.75 1.54 13.75
C THR A 64 3.43 0.69 14.97
N LEU A 65 2.99 -0.55 14.75
CA LEU A 65 2.63 -1.48 15.80
C LEU A 65 3.81 -1.87 16.71
N ASP A 66 5.04 -1.88 16.17
CA ASP A 66 6.24 -2.25 16.92
C ASP A 66 7.21 -1.09 17.13
N ASP A 67 6.74 0.14 16.92
CA ASP A 67 7.51 1.39 17.05
C ASP A 67 8.69 1.51 16.07
N THR A 68 8.76 0.66 15.03
CA THR A 68 9.76 0.85 13.98
C THR A 68 9.35 2.00 13.07
N LYS A 69 10.34 2.63 12.43
CA LYS A 69 10.09 3.64 11.42
C LYS A 69 9.76 2.98 10.09
N VAL A 70 8.94 3.63 9.26
CA VAL A 70 8.51 3.07 7.99
C VAL A 70 9.51 3.36 6.88
N ASN A 71 9.94 2.30 6.19
CA ASN A 71 10.79 2.36 5.00
C ASN A 71 10.06 1.90 3.74
N TYR A 72 9.03 1.07 3.89
CA TYR A 72 8.34 0.43 2.78
C TYR A 72 6.84 0.55 2.96
N ALA A 73 6.15 0.90 1.89
CA ALA A 73 4.70 1.03 1.93
C ALA A 73 4.05 0.39 0.72
N PHE A 74 2.95 -0.33 0.96
CA PHE A 74 2.04 -0.80 -0.08
C PHE A 74 0.82 0.11 -0.05
N ALA A 75 0.80 1.11 -0.92
CA ALA A 75 -0.30 2.06 -0.96
C ALA A 75 -1.43 1.53 -1.83
N LEU A 76 -2.61 1.41 -1.24
CA LEU A 76 -3.79 0.86 -1.89
C LEU A 76 -4.81 1.96 -2.15
N ILE A 77 -5.21 2.11 -3.41
CA ILE A 77 -6.19 3.10 -3.84
C ILE A 77 -7.39 2.36 -4.41
N VAL A 78 -8.60 2.66 -3.89
CA VAL A 78 -9.82 1.96 -4.26
C VAL A 78 -10.94 2.97 -4.53
N PRO A 79 -11.67 2.84 -5.66
CA PRO A 79 -12.83 3.68 -5.90
C PRO A 79 -13.91 3.49 -4.82
N LYS A 80 -14.54 4.57 -4.42
CA LYS A 80 -15.61 4.55 -3.43
C LYS A 80 -16.76 3.63 -3.84
N GLU A 81 -17.04 3.57 -5.14
CA GLU A 81 -18.13 2.79 -5.70
C GLU A 81 -17.76 1.35 -6.04
N ALA A 82 -16.53 0.93 -5.73
CA ALA A 82 -16.11 -0.45 -5.96
C ALA A 82 -16.99 -1.40 -5.13
N ALA A 83 -17.53 -2.40 -5.80
CA ALA A 83 -18.45 -3.34 -5.16
C ALA A 83 -17.70 -4.33 -4.28
N GLY A 84 -18.35 -4.73 -3.19
CA GLY A 84 -17.87 -5.81 -2.33
C GLY A 84 -16.71 -5.45 -1.43
N ASN A 85 -15.98 -6.48 -1.01
CA ASN A 85 -14.90 -6.39 -0.03
C ASN A 85 -13.52 -6.58 -0.66
N GLU A 86 -13.39 -6.27 -1.95
CA GLU A 86 -12.17 -6.49 -2.71
C GLU A 86 -10.96 -5.83 -2.06
N HIS A 87 -11.11 -4.58 -1.63
CA HIS A 87 -10.02 -3.84 -0.98
C HIS A 87 -9.63 -4.46 0.37
N LEU A 88 -10.60 -4.98 1.13
CA LEU A 88 -10.32 -5.66 2.41
C LEU A 88 -9.57 -6.97 2.18
N MET A 89 -9.90 -7.70 1.12
CA MET A 89 -9.18 -8.90 0.74
C MET A 89 -7.75 -8.61 0.37
N MET A 90 -7.51 -7.55 -0.40
CA MET A 90 -6.17 -7.13 -0.79
C MET A 90 -5.32 -6.73 0.41
N ILE A 91 -5.89 -5.96 1.34
CA ILE A 91 -5.22 -5.58 2.58
C ILE A 91 -4.86 -6.82 3.39
N SER A 92 -5.81 -7.74 3.53
CA SER A 92 -5.60 -8.99 4.26
C SER A 92 -4.50 -9.85 3.64
N GLN A 93 -4.47 -9.97 2.33
CA GLN A 93 -3.45 -10.72 1.62
C GLN A 93 -2.06 -10.10 1.82
N LEU A 94 -1.95 -8.78 1.70
CA LEU A 94 -0.70 -8.08 1.95
C LEU A 94 -0.23 -8.24 3.39
N ALA A 95 -1.14 -8.06 4.35
CA ALA A 95 -0.81 -8.21 5.77
C ALA A 95 -0.35 -9.64 6.10
N THR A 96 -1.02 -10.64 5.54
CA THR A 96 -0.65 -12.04 5.74
C THR A 96 0.74 -12.34 5.18
N ASN A 97 1.04 -11.86 3.97
CA ASN A 97 2.36 -12.04 3.38
C ASN A 97 3.45 -11.33 4.19
N LEU A 98 3.14 -10.17 4.75
CA LEU A 98 4.10 -9.41 5.54
C LEU A 98 4.41 -10.04 6.91
N LEU A 99 3.66 -11.06 7.33
CA LEU A 99 4.01 -11.86 8.50
C LEU A 99 5.14 -12.84 8.20
N GLU A 100 5.39 -13.14 6.95
CA GLU A 100 6.41 -14.09 6.52
C GLU A 100 7.75 -13.39 6.33
N ASP A 101 8.80 -13.88 7.01
CA ASP A 101 10.15 -13.32 6.90
C ASP A 101 10.66 -13.37 5.47
N GLU A 102 10.40 -14.47 4.77
CA GLU A 102 10.82 -14.65 3.39
C GLU A 102 10.25 -13.58 2.46
N PHE A 103 8.97 -13.27 2.61
CA PHE A 103 8.33 -12.24 1.79
C PHE A 103 8.94 -10.86 2.06
N ARG A 104 9.12 -10.50 3.31
CA ARG A 104 9.74 -9.22 3.68
C ARG A 104 11.16 -9.10 3.15
N ASP A 105 11.96 -10.15 3.31
CA ASP A 105 13.35 -10.17 2.85
C ASP A 105 13.45 -10.01 1.33
N GLU A 106 12.60 -10.70 0.58
CA GLU A 106 12.56 -10.57 -0.87
C GLU A 106 12.19 -9.15 -1.31
N VAL A 107 11.19 -8.55 -0.66
CA VAL A 107 10.76 -7.19 -0.97
C VAL A 107 11.88 -6.18 -0.66
N LYS A 108 12.54 -6.33 0.48
CA LYS A 108 13.63 -5.43 0.90
C LYS A 108 14.85 -5.52 -0.01
N SER A 109 15.18 -6.71 -0.49
CA SER A 109 16.40 -6.95 -1.27
C SER A 109 16.21 -6.76 -2.78
N ALA A 110 14.98 -6.65 -3.26
CA ALA A 110 14.69 -6.53 -4.67
C ALA A 110 15.25 -5.23 -5.26
N THR A 111 15.93 -5.33 -6.40
CA THR A 111 16.49 -4.20 -7.12
C THR A 111 15.81 -3.97 -8.47
N ASP A 112 15.13 -4.98 -9.00
CA ASP A 112 14.41 -4.92 -10.27
C ASP A 112 12.92 -4.78 -10.02
N LYS A 113 12.34 -3.67 -10.48
CA LYS A 113 10.92 -3.36 -10.26
C LYS A 113 9.99 -4.37 -10.90
N SER A 114 10.33 -4.87 -12.07
CA SER A 114 9.49 -5.84 -12.79
C SER A 114 9.45 -7.19 -12.09
N VAL A 115 10.60 -7.66 -11.62
CA VAL A 115 10.71 -8.91 -10.87
C VAL A 115 9.94 -8.81 -9.55
N LEU A 116 10.10 -7.68 -8.85
CA LEU A 116 9.40 -7.44 -7.59
C LEU A 116 7.88 -7.42 -7.78
N LYS A 117 7.41 -6.74 -8.82
CA LYS A 117 5.99 -6.69 -9.15
C LYS A 117 5.40 -8.09 -9.38
N GLU A 118 6.10 -8.91 -10.15
CA GLU A 118 5.67 -10.29 -10.41
C GLU A 118 5.63 -11.13 -9.14
N TYR A 119 6.64 -10.98 -8.29
CA TYR A 119 6.71 -11.69 -7.02
C TYR A 119 5.54 -11.34 -6.11
N ILE A 120 5.23 -10.05 -5.98
CA ILE A 120 4.11 -9.58 -5.16
C ILE A 120 2.78 -10.12 -5.69
N LEU A 121 2.56 -10.01 -7.00
CA LEU A 121 1.32 -10.48 -7.63
C LEU A 121 1.14 -11.98 -7.47
N LYS A 122 2.21 -12.75 -7.61
CA LYS A 122 2.17 -14.20 -7.43
C LYS A 122 1.75 -14.58 -6.02
N ASN A 123 2.33 -13.93 -5.01
CA ASN A 123 2.02 -14.22 -3.62
C ASN A 123 0.60 -13.82 -3.25
N MET A 124 0.09 -12.74 -3.81
CA MET A 124 -1.29 -12.32 -3.60
C MET A 124 -2.29 -13.31 -4.20
N LYS A 125 -1.97 -13.87 -5.36
CA LYS A 125 -2.82 -14.87 -6.02
C LYS A 125 -2.84 -16.20 -5.28
N GLU A 126 -1.70 -16.64 -4.76
CA GLU A 126 -1.57 -17.91 -4.05
C GLU A 126 -2.34 -17.94 -2.74
N ASN A 127 -2.63 -16.78 -2.17
CA ASN A 127 -3.35 -16.66 -0.90
C ASN A 127 -4.87 -16.47 -1.09
N ASN A 128 -5.33 -16.62 -2.29
CA ASN A 128 -6.77 -16.53 -2.60
C ASN A 128 -7.48 -17.86 -2.39
#